data_9c844f0009bf664d4385ebe97facd237
#
_entry.id   9c844f0009bf664d4385ebe97facd237
#
_cell.length_a   1.000
_cell.length_b   1.000
_cell.length_c   1.000
_cell.angle_alpha   90.00
_cell.angle_beta   90.00
_cell.angle_gamma   90.00
#
_symmetry.space_group_name_H-M   'P 1'
#
loop_
_entity.id
_entity.type
_entity.pdbx_description
1 polymer ?
#
loop_
_entity_poly.entity_id
_entity_poly.type
_entity_poly.pdbx_seq_one_letter_code
_entity_poly.pdbx_strand_id
1 'polypeptide(L)'
;MTKNAISKSISSVEDFLEQTGKVWAGYEHKPFPNSIAAKELSSFIRPESIGTAYSQAATLIEVAADYAFALKSTLTEPAQSIAPWTCVRGCLEAASLSMWLFDTKIDAKERVRRSLAFRYEGLDQQAKLAETTKGIVNPKDIHKRINQIEQLAQELGYPRVLNKKNKRIGVGQEMPSVTKIVKKMLNKEQNYRLLSGMVHAHPWALQHFGFIQTHSEQIIFENVKGAYFEKHITLDSINFLCVETIQCMFEALKMNFDLFGWDIKPIALATKSAVDQIQFE
;
A
#
# COMPACT_ATOMS: atom_id res chain seq x y z
N MET A 1 28.50 -13.08 3.71
CA MET A 1 27.28 -12.49 4.31
C MET A 1 27.01 -13.17 5.63
N THR A 2 26.95 -12.49 6.70
CA THR A 2 26.67 -13.11 7.97
C THR A 2 25.16 -13.32 8.09
N LYS A 3 24.72 -14.59 8.25
CA LYS A 3 23.30 -14.96 8.53
C LYS A 3 22.70 -14.07 9.62
N ASN A 4 23.52 -13.57 10.52
CA ASN A 4 23.16 -12.70 11.62
C ASN A 4 22.65 -11.31 11.16
N ALA A 5 23.23 -10.69 10.13
CA ALA A 5 22.80 -9.38 9.63
C ALA A 5 21.41 -9.45 8.97
N ILE A 6 21.17 -10.49 8.15
CA ILE A 6 19.86 -10.74 7.52
C ILE A 6 18.78 -10.96 8.61
N SER A 7 19.08 -11.85 9.58
CA SER A 7 18.16 -12.11 10.69
C SER A 7 17.83 -10.84 11.47
N LYS A 8 18.80 -9.96 11.69
CA LYS A 8 18.62 -8.71 12.40
C LYS A 8 17.70 -7.73 11.65
N SER A 9 17.89 -7.58 10.34
CA SER A 9 17.01 -6.70 9.53
C SER A 9 15.57 -7.22 9.49
N ILE A 10 15.37 -8.54 9.39
CA ILE A 10 14.05 -9.16 9.43
C ILE A 10 13.39 -8.94 10.80
N SER A 11 14.12 -9.21 11.90
CA SER A 11 13.62 -9.00 13.26
C SER A 11 13.24 -7.54 13.52
N SER A 12 13.97 -6.58 12.95
CA SER A 12 13.63 -5.15 13.09
C SER A 12 12.25 -4.81 12.52
N VAL A 13 11.86 -5.42 11.38
CA VAL A 13 10.51 -5.24 10.82
C VAL A 13 9.46 -5.87 11.75
N GLU A 14 9.72 -7.06 12.26
CA GLU A 14 8.80 -7.78 13.17
C GLU A 14 8.58 -6.99 14.47
N ASP A 15 9.66 -6.57 15.13
CA ASP A 15 9.60 -5.77 16.35
C ASP A 15 8.85 -4.46 16.15
N PHE A 16 9.09 -3.79 15.00
CA PHE A 16 8.35 -2.59 14.62
C PHE A 16 6.85 -2.86 14.50
N LEU A 17 6.45 -3.89 13.75
CA LEU A 17 5.04 -4.23 13.55
C LEU A 17 4.35 -4.62 14.85
N GLU A 18 5.01 -5.40 15.70
CA GLU A 18 4.45 -5.82 16.99
C GLU A 18 4.23 -4.62 17.93
N GLN A 19 5.23 -3.76 18.06
CA GLN A 19 5.15 -2.57 18.92
C GLN A 19 4.11 -1.59 18.42
N THR A 20 4.13 -1.26 17.11
CA THR A 20 3.20 -0.28 16.54
C THR A 20 1.78 -0.81 16.49
N GLY A 21 1.58 -2.10 16.22
CA GLY A 21 0.27 -2.75 16.23
C GLY A 21 -0.37 -2.71 17.62
N LYS A 22 0.38 -2.98 18.69
CA LYS A 22 -0.11 -2.87 20.08
C LYS A 22 -0.54 -1.44 20.42
N VAL A 23 0.26 -0.45 20.03
CA VAL A 23 -0.05 0.97 20.27
C VAL A 23 -1.31 1.37 19.51
N TRP A 24 -1.41 1.00 18.24
CA TRP A 24 -2.55 1.34 17.39
C TRP A 24 -3.86 0.71 17.90
N ALA A 25 -3.83 -0.58 18.25
CA ALA A 25 -4.98 -1.28 18.79
C ALA A 25 -5.46 -0.68 20.14
N GLY A 26 -4.55 -0.15 20.94
CA GLY A 26 -4.86 0.45 22.24
C GLY A 26 -5.78 1.68 22.17
N TYR A 27 -5.86 2.36 21.01
CA TYR A 27 -6.78 3.50 20.82
C TYR A 27 -8.21 3.10 20.40
N GLU A 28 -8.50 1.82 20.18
CA GLU A 28 -9.81 1.30 19.81
C GLU A 28 -10.48 2.06 18.64
N HIS A 29 -9.68 2.65 17.76
CA HIS A 29 -10.13 3.47 16.63
C HIS A 29 -11.02 4.67 17.00
N LYS A 30 -10.96 5.14 18.24
CA LYS A 30 -11.75 6.28 18.72
C LYS A 30 -10.94 7.57 18.60
N PRO A 31 -11.42 8.60 17.88
CA PRO A 31 -10.72 9.88 17.81
C PRO A 31 -10.77 10.61 19.15
N PHE A 32 -9.69 11.30 19.50
CA PHE A 32 -9.67 12.15 20.68
C PHE A 32 -10.57 13.38 20.50
N PRO A 33 -11.17 13.90 21.58
CA PRO A 33 -11.92 15.14 21.54
C PRO A 33 -11.08 16.27 20.91
N ASN A 34 -11.72 17.10 20.09
CA ASN A 34 -11.09 18.21 19.36
C ASN A 34 -10.10 17.82 18.23
N SER A 35 -9.87 16.54 17.98
CA SER A 35 -9.11 16.08 16.81
C SER A 35 -9.83 16.47 15.50
N ILE A 36 -9.10 16.40 14.38
CA ILE A 36 -9.70 16.62 13.05
C ILE A 36 -10.82 15.60 12.83
N ALA A 37 -10.56 14.33 13.11
CA ALA A 37 -11.55 13.27 12.94
C ALA A 37 -12.82 13.47 13.77
N ALA A 38 -12.70 13.89 15.05
CA ALA A 38 -13.86 14.17 15.88
C ALA A 38 -14.70 15.34 15.34
N LYS A 39 -14.05 16.40 14.86
CA LYS A 39 -14.72 17.54 14.24
C LYS A 39 -15.44 17.14 12.94
N GLU A 40 -14.79 16.37 12.07
CA GLU A 40 -15.40 15.89 10.83
C GLU A 40 -16.62 15.00 11.10
N LEU A 41 -16.53 14.07 12.05
CA LEU A 41 -17.65 13.21 12.44
C LEU A 41 -18.84 13.98 13.03
N SER A 42 -18.60 15.05 13.78
CA SER A 42 -19.65 15.83 14.41
C SER A 42 -20.29 16.86 13.50
N SER A 43 -19.58 17.36 12.48
CA SER A 43 -20.03 18.48 11.64
C SER A 43 -20.50 18.08 10.24
N PHE A 44 -20.13 16.90 9.74
CA PHE A 44 -20.50 16.50 8.39
C PHE A 44 -21.96 16.03 8.33
N ILE A 45 -22.66 16.42 7.26
CA ILE A 45 -24.10 16.12 7.11
C ILE A 45 -24.42 14.62 7.06
N ARG A 46 -23.45 13.78 6.71
CA ARG A 46 -23.54 12.32 6.68
C ARG A 46 -22.32 11.71 7.40
N PRO A 47 -22.33 11.70 8.76
CA PRO A 47 -21.19 11.19 9.55
C PRO A 47 -20.78 9.78 9.19
N GLU A 48 -21.73 8.92 8.79
CA GLU A 48 -21.48 7.55 8.35
C GLU A 48 -20.60 7.47 7.09
N SER A 49 -20.62 8.50 6.24
CA SER A 49 -19.74 8.57 5.06
C SER A 49 -18.29 8.88 5.44
N ILE A 50 -18.09 9.70 6.48
CA ILE A 50 -16.76 9.94 7.08
C ILE A 50 -16.26 8.67 7.75
N GLY A 51 -17.10 8.01 8.57
CA GLY A 51 -16.79 6.73 9.20
C GLY A 51 -16.37 5.66 8.19
N THR A 52 -17.07 5.61 7.04
CA THR A 52 -16.70 4.72 5.93
C THR A 52 -15.31 5.04 5.37
N ALA A 53 -14.98 6.33 5.16
CA ALA A 53 -13.66 6.72 4.68
C ALA A 53 -12.55 6.33 5.66
N TYR A 54 -12.79 6.52 6.96
CA TYR A 54 -11.85 6.12 8.01
C TYR A 54 -11.68 4.59 8.08
N SER A 55 -12.77 3.84 8.02
CA SER A 55 -12.71 2.36 7.99
C SER A 55 -11.91 1.85 6.80
N GLN A 56 -12.13 2.41 5.60
CA GLN A 56 -11.35 2.03 4.42
C GLN A 56 -9.86 2.31 4.61
N ALA A 57 -9.52 3.48 5.13
CA ALA A 57 -8.13 3.85 5.35
C ALA A 57 -7.46 2.99 6.43
N ALA A 58 -8.17 2.65 7.50
CA ALA A 58 -7.69 1.73 8.54
C ALA A 58 -7.47 0.32 7.98
N THR A 59 -8.43 -0.23 7.23
CA THR A 59 -8.27 -1.52 6.55
C THR A 59 -7.04 -1.55 5.64
N LEU A 60 -6.72 -0.45 4.96
CA LEU A 60 -5.51 -0.38 4.13
C LEU A 60 -4.21 -0.39 4.97
N ILE A 61 -4.21 0.12 6.21
CA ILE A 61 -3.08 -0.05 7.15
C ILE A 61 -2.92 -1.54 7.51
N GLU A 62 -4.02 -2.24 7.79
CA GLU A 62 -3.99 -3.67 8.09
C GLU A 62 -3.47 -4.49 6.90
N VAL A 63 -3.91 -4.17 5.67
CA VAL A 63 -3.41 -4.80 4.44
C VAL A 63 -1.90 -4.52 4.26
N ALA A 64 -1.44 -3.30 4.53
CA ALA A 64 -0.02 -2.96 4.46
C ALA A 64 0.79 -3.74 5.51
N ALA A 65 0.26 -3.90 6.73
CA ALA A 65 0.88 -4.71 7.79
C ALA A 65 0.96 -6.20 7.40
N ASP A 66 -0.08 -6.76 6.79
CA ASP A 66 -0.08 -8.14 6.30
C ASP A 66 1.01 -8.38 5.26
N TYR A 67 1.17 -7.46 4.29
CA TYR A 67 2.30 -7.49 3.35
C TYR A 67 3.66 -7.38 4.05
N ALA A 68 3.77 -6.56 5.08
CA ALA A 68 5.00 -6.41 5.87
C ALA A 68 5.33 -7.70 6.66
N PHE A 69 4.34 -8.39 7.21
CA PHE A 69 4.52 -9.72 7.80
C PHE A 69 4.93 -10.77 6.76
N ALA A 70 4.31 -10.74 5.57
CA ALA A 70 4.67 -11.65 4.49
C ALA A 70 6.12 -11.46 4.02
N LEU A 71 6.67 -10.24 4.08
CA LEU A 71 8.08 -9.97 3.78
C LEU A 71 9.01 -10.85 4.61
N LYS A 72 8.79 -10.98 5.93
CA LYS A 72 9.54 -11.87 6.80
C LYS A 72 9.57 -13.30 6.25
N SER A 73 8.41 -13.84 5.91
CA SER A 73 8.28 -15.21 5.43
C SER A 73 9.05 -15.46 4.12
N THR A 74 9.12 -14.45 3.24
CA THR A 74 9.85 -14.55 1.97
C THR A 74 11.36 -14.41 2.11
N LEU A 75 11.84 -13.84 3.20
CA LEU A 75 13.26 -13.67 3.52
C LEU A 75 13.83 -14.75 4.45
N THR A 76 12.97 -15.58 5.05
CA THR A 76 13.38 -16.73 5.86
C THR A 76 13.95 -17.84 4.95
N GLU A 77 14.94 -18.59 5.42
CA GLU A 77 15.61 -19.62 4.62
C GLU A 77 14.68 -20.75 4.13
N PRO A 78 14.73 -21.09 2.82
CA PRO A 78 15.55 -20.48 1.78
C PRO A 78 14.99 -19.13 1.32
N ALA A 79 15.79 -18.05 1.47
CA ALA A 79 15.36 -16.70 1.11
C ALA A 79 15.01 -16.60 -0.38
N GLN A 80 13.87 -15.97 -0.67
CA GLN A 80 13.40 -15.76 -2.03
C GLN A 80 13.99 -14.46 -2.61
N SER A 81 14.34 -14.47 -3.88
CA SER A 81 14.97 -13.29 -4.52
C SER A 81 13.97 -12.29 -5.11
N ILE A 82 12.75 -12.71 -5.46
CA ILE A 82 11.77 -11.87 -6.16
C ILE A 82 10.53 -11.58 -5.30
N ALA A 83 10.02 -12.56 -4.55
CA ALA A 83 8.80 -12.38 -3.76
C ALA A 83 8.88 -11.26 -2.71
N PRO A 84 10.03 -10.98 -2.05
CA PRO A 84 10.15 -9.86 -1.11
C PRO A 84 9.79 -8.51 -1.74
N TRP A 85 10.17 -8.28 -3.00
CA TRP A 85 9.83 -7.04 -3.74
C TRP A 85 8.33 -6.88 -3.94
N THR A 86 7.60 -7.99 -4.15
CA THR A 86 6.15 -8.00 -4.27
C THR A 86 5.49 -7.60 -2.95
N CYS A 87 5.97 -8.13 -1.84
CA CYS A 87 5.48 -7.78 -0.50
C CYS A 87 5.65 -6.29 -0.22
N VAL A 88 6.85 -5.74 -0.45
CA VAL A 88 7.13 -4.32 -0.21
C VAL A 88 6.34 -3.42 -1.14
N ARG A 89 6.17 -3.80 -2.42
CA ARG A 89 5.29 -3.06 -3.33
C ARG A 89 3.86 -3.01 -2.84
N GLY A 90 3.29 -4.17 -2.43
CA GLY A 90 1.93 -4.23 -1.88
C GLY A 90 1.77 -3.39 -0.62
N CYS A 91 2.75 -3.43 0.29
CA CYS A 91 2.81 -2.60 1.48
C CYS A 91 2.80 -1.10 1.12
N LEU A 92 3.66 -0.67 0.19
CA LEU A 92 3.76 0.72 -0.26
C LEU A 92 2.46 1.21 -0.92
N GLU A 93 1.82 0.38 -1.74
CA GLU A 93 0.54 0.70 -2.37
C GLU A 93 -0.56 0.90 -1.33
N ALA A 94 -0.72 -0.05 -0.42
CA ALA A 94 -1.75 0.00 0.61
C ALA A 94 -1.53 1.17 1.59
N ALA A 95 -0.29 1.37 2.06
CA ALA A 95 0.08 2.50 2.93
C ALA A 95 -0.22 3.85 2.26
N SER A 96 0.18 4.03 0.99
CA SER A 96 -0.06 5.30 0.28
C SER A 96 -1.54 5.57 0.01
N LEU A 97 -2.35 4.53 -0.26
CA LEU A 97 -3.80 4.63 -0.39
C LEU A 97 -4.46 5.01 0.94
N SER A 98 -4.02 4.40 2.04
CA SER A 98 -4.45 4.79 3.39
C SER A 98 -4.17 6.26 3.66
N MET A 99 -2.94 6.70 3.42
CA MET A 99 -2.53 8.10 3.57
C MET A 99 -3.37 9.05 2.71
N TRP A 100 -3.71 8.64 1.50
CA TRP A 100 -4.55 9.45 0.60
C TRP A 100 -5.95 9.67 1.17
N LEU A 101 -6.50 8.69 1.89
CA LEU A 101 -7.78 8.82 2.60
C LEU A 101 -7.65 9.55 3.93
N PHE A 102 -6.56 9.36 4.69
CA PHE A 102 -6.28 10.02 5.96
C PHE A 102 -5.61 11.39 5.84
N ASP A 103 -5.36 11.89 4.62
CA ASP A 103 -4.68 13.17 4.36
C ASP A 103 -5.24 14.29 5.25
N THR A 104 -4.43 14.82 6.17
CA THR A 104 -4.83 15.85 7.13
C THR A 104 -4.97 17.24 6.50
N LYS A 105 -4.58 17.40 5.23
CA LYS A 105 -4.63 18.66 4.47
C LYS A 105 -5.92 18.83 3.68
N ILE A 106 -6.84 17.87 3.76
CA ILE A 106 -8.13 17.92 3.08
C ILE A 106 -9.26 18.05 4.09
N ASP A 107 -10.39 18.57 3.65
CA ASP A 107 -11.61 18.65 4.44
C ASP A 107 -12.44 17.34 4.36
N ALA A 108 -13.47 17.26 5.20
CA ALA A 108 -14.39 16.14 5.25
C ALA A 108 -15.07 15.86 3.90
N LYS A 109 -15.41 16.92 3.14
CA LYS A 109 -16.05 16.81 1.83
C LYS A 109 -15.11 16.13 0.82
N GLU A 110 -13.87 16.56 0.74
CA GLU A 110 -12.86 15.96 -0.13
C GLU A 110 -12.56 14.49 0.29
N ARG A 111 -12.51 14.21 1.59
CA ARG A 111 -12.28 12.86 2.11
C ARG A 111 -13.39 11.89 1.69
N VAL A 112 -14.64 12.27 1.84
CA VAL A 112 -15.80 11.48 1.38
C VAL A 112 -15.76 11.30 -0.14
N ARG A 113 -15.41 12.34 -0.89
CA ARG A 113 -15.25 12.25 -2.35
C ARG A 113 -14.20 11.22 -2.75
N ARG A 114 -13.04 11.20 -2.09
CA ARG A 114 -11.99 10.19 -2.31
C ARG A 114 -12.46 8.79 -1.96
N SER A 115 -13.14 8.63 -0.83
CA SER A 115 -13.73 7.35 -0.40
C SER A 115 -14.72 6.78 -1.43
N LEU A 116 -15.59 7.62 -1.98
CA LEU A 116 -16.55 7.22 -3.02
C LEU A 116 -15.85 6.81 -4.31
N ALA A 117 -14.81 7.55 -4.74
CA ALA A 117 -14.01 7.21 -5.91
C ALA A 117 -13.29 5.86 -5.75
N PHE A 118 -12.72 5.61 -4.59
CA PHE A 118 -12.04 4.34 -4.26
C PHE A 118 -13.02 3.16 -4.26
N ARG A 119 -14.20 3.33 -3.65
CA ARG A 119 -15.26 2.30 -3.66
C ARG A 119 -15.76 2.01 -5.06
N TYR A 120 -15.96 3.05 -5.85
CA TYR A 120 -16.41 2.89 -7.23
C TYR A 120 -15.40 2.10 -8.05
N GLU A 121 -14.10 2.42 -7.96
CA GLU A 121 -13.03 1.68 -8.65
C GLU A 121 -13.06 0.18 -8.27
N GLY A 122 -13.16 -0.13 -6.98
CA GLY A 122 -13.27 -1.53 -6.53
C GLY A 122 -14.49 -2.26 -7.10
N LEU A 123 -15.65 -1.60 -7.18
CA LEU A 123 -16.87 -2.19 -7.75
C LEU A 123 -16.79 -2.32 -9.28
N ASP A 124 -16.13 -1.39 -9.98
CA ASP A 124 -15.90 -1.50 -11.42
C ASP A 124 -14.98 -2.69 -11.75
N GLN A 125 -13.91 -2.90 -10.96
CA GLN A 125 -13.08 -4.10 -11.09
C GLN A 125 -13.85 -5.38 -10.77
N GLN A 126 -14.70 -5.38 -9.75
CA GLN A 126 -15.56 -6.52 -9.42
C GLN A 126 -16.57 -6.82 -10.53
N ALA A 127 -17.12 -5.80 -11.20
CA ALA A 127 -18.00 -5.96 -12.35
C ALA A 127 -17.28 -6.62 -13.54
N LYS A 128 -16.06 -6.16 -13.85
CA LYS A 128 -15.22 -6.77 -14.89
C LYS A 128 -14.89 -8.23 -14.57
N LEU A 129 -14.60 -8.56 -13.31
CA LEU A 129 -14.40 -9.95 -12.88
C LEU A 129 -15.66 -10.79 -13.10
N ALA A 130 -16.84 -10.27 -12.77
CA ALA A 130 -18.10 -10.96 -12.93
C ALA A 130 -18.44 -11.26 -14.41
N GLU A 131 -17.99 -10.44 -15.36
CA GLU A 131 -18.11 -10.68 -16.80
C GLU A 131 -17.30 -11.89 -17.28
N THR A 132 -16.18 -12.19 -16.61
CA THR A 132 -15.26 -13.27 -16.99
C THR A 132 -15.48 -14.56 -16.20
N THR A 133 -16.20 -14.49 -15.07
CA THR A 133 -16.39 -15.63 -14.15
C THR A 133 -17.88 -15.93 -13.95
N LYS A 134 -18.34 -17.10 -14.40
CA LYS A 134 -19.73 -17.51 -14.18
C LYS A 134 -19.96 -17.94 -12.73
N GLY A 135 -20.90 -17.28 -12.03
CA GLY A 135 -21.45 -17.75 -10.75
C GLY A 135 -20.68 -17.40 -9.48
N ILE A 136 -19.52 -16.76 -9.56
CA ILE A 136 -18.76 -16.37 -8.37
C ILE A 136 -19.31 -15.08 -7.74
N VAL A 137 -19.75 -14.13 -8.56
CA VAL A 137 -20.31 -12.85 -8.12
C VAL A 137 -21.56 -12.53 -8.91
N ASN A 138 -22.63 -12.13 -8.25
CA ASN A 138 -23.87 -11.74 -8.90
C ASN A 138 -23.76 -10.31 -9.47
N PRO A 139 -23.79 -10.10 -10.79
CA PRO A 139 -23.69 -8.77 -11.40
C PRO A 139 -24.78 -7.79 -10.91
N LYS A 140 -25.98 -8.28 -10.58
CA LYS A 140 -27.09 -7.45 -10.08
C LYS A 140 -26.75 -6.78 -8.74
N ASP A 141 -26.06 -7.49 -7.85
CA ASP A 141 -25.67 -6.97 -6.54
C ASP A 141 -24.57 -5.89 -6.68
N ILE A 142 -23.67 -6.07 -7.62
CA ILE A 142 -22.63 -5.06 -7.93
C ILE A 142 -23.30 -3.77 -8.44
N HIS A 143 -24.19 -3.90 -9.42
CA HIS A 143 -24.91 -2.74 -9.99
C HIS A 143 -25.76 -2.03 -8.92
N LYS A 144 -26.41 -2.78 -8.02
CA LYS A 144 -27.14 -2.20 -6.89
C LYS A 144 -26.21 -1.36 -6.00
N ARG A 145 -25.03 -1.88 -5.66
CA ARG A 145 -24.03 -1.16 -4.84
C ARG A 145 -23.48 0.07 -5.56
N ILE A 146 -23.22 -0.01 -6.87
CA ILE A 146 -22.82 1.15 -7.68
C ILE A 146 -23.90 2.23 -7.63
N ASN A 147 -25.18 1.87 -7.83
CA ASN A 147 -26.29 2.82 -7.77
C ASN A 147 -26.43 3.48 -6.38
N GLN A 148 -26.21 2.74 -5.30
CA GLN A 148 -26.21 3.29 -3.94
C GLN A 148 -25.09 4.33 -3.73
N ILE A 149 -23.90 4.07 -4.24
CA ILE A 149 -22.77 5.03 -4.18
C ILE A 149 -23.09 6.28 -4.99
N GLU A 150 -23.70 6.13 -6.16
CA GLU A 150 -24.12 7.27 -6.99
C GLU A 150 -25.21 8.12 -6.35
N GLN A 151 -26.22 7.46 -5.80
CA GLN A 151 -27.28 8.17 -5.09
C GLN A 151 -26.69 8.99 -3.94
N LEU A 152 -25.83 8.39 -3.11
CA LEU A 152 -25.14 9.10 -2.03
C LEU A 152 -24.30 10.27 -2.57
N ALA A 153 -23.58 10.08 -3.67
CA ALA A 153 -22.80 11.15 -4.30
C ALA A 153 -23.68 12.29 -4.78
N GLN A 154 -24.83 12.01 -5.37
CA GLN A 154 -25.80 13.04 -5.79
C GLN A 154 -26.38 13.82 -4.61
N GLU A 155 -26.76 13.13 -3.54
CA GLU A 155 -27.24 13.75 -2.28
C GLU A 155 -26.19 14.69 -1.67
N LEU A 156 -24.91 14.36 -1.79
CA LEU A 156 -23.79 15.16 -1.31
C LEU A 156 -23.31 16.23 -2.33
N GLY A 157 -23.95 16.31 -3.49
CA GLY A 157 -23.62 17.30 -4.54
C GLY A 157 -22.31 17.00 -5.29
N TYR A 158 -21.87 15.73 -5.34
CA TYR A 158 -20.71 15.35 -6.13
C TYR A 158 -21.09 15.04 -7.59
N PRO A 159 -20.24 15.43 -8.56
CA PRO A 159 -20.52 15.21 -9.97
C PRO A 159 -20.34 13.76 -10.38
N ARG A 160 -21.06 13.35 -11.41
CA ARG A 160 -20.70 12.16 -12.19
C ARG A 160 -19.42 12.43 -12.98
N VAL A 161 -18.53 11.45 -13.02
CA VAL A 161 -17.29 11.55 -13.80
C VAL A 161 -17.38 10.62 -15.00
N LEU A 162 -17.44 11.24 -16.18
CA LEU A 162 -17.58 10.54 -17.46
C LEU A 162 -16.33 10.77 -18.33
N ASN A 163 -15.97 9.79 -19.13
CA ASN A 163 -14.94 9.94 -20.16
C ASN A 163 -15.53 10.59 -21.44
N LYS A 164 -14.68 10.82 -22.44
CA LYS A 164 -15.08 11.39 -23.74
C LYS A 164 -16.15 10.58 -24.51
N LYS A 165 -16.36 9.31 -24.14
CA LYS A 165 -17.38 8.41 -24.72
C LYS A 165 -18.63 8.29 -23.84
N ASN A 166 -18.84 9.22 -22.91
CA ASN A 166 -19.93 9.20 -21.92
C ASN A 166 -19.97 7.93 -21.05
N LYS A 167 -18.86 7.17 -20.96
CA LYS A 167 -18.75 6.06 -20.04
C LYS A 167 -18.30 6.60 -18.69
N ARG A 168 -18.93 6.11 -17.60
CA ARG A 168 -18.57 6.45 -16.23
C ARG A 168 -17.18 5.90 -15.94
N ILE A 169 -16.33 6.74 -15.34
CA ILE A 169 -14.97 6.42 -14.90
C ILE A 169 -14.71 6.78 -13.44
N GLY A 170 -15.73 7.27 -12.74
CA GLY A 170 -15.59 7.63 -11.33
C GLY A 170 -16.89 8.19 -10.75
N VAL A 171 -16.88 8.38 -9.44
CA VAL A 171 -17.94 9.05 -8.67
C VAL A 171 -17.28 10.13 -7.82
N GLY A 172 -17.76 11.38 -7.99
CA GLY A 172 -17.16 12.54 -7.36
C GLY A 172 -15.84 12.97 -8.00
N GLN A 173 -14.98 12.01 -8.28
CA GLN A 173 -13.72 12.14 -9.04
C GLN A 173 -13.32 10.80 -9.66
N GLU A 174 -12.43 10.85 -10.63
CA GLU A 174 -11.71 9.67 -11.09
C GLU A 174 -10.67 9.26 -10.05
N MET A 175 -10.53 7.96 -9.81
CA MET A 175 -9.49 7.44 -8.94
C MET A 175 -8.11 7.71 -9.55
N PRO A 176 -7.19 8.42 -8.88
CA PRO A 176 -5.84 8.59 -9.39
C PRO A 176 -5.12 7.25 -9.48
N SER A 177 -4.21 7.11 -10.45
CA SER A 177 -3.37 5.89 -10.49
C SER A 177 -2.53 5.76 -9.21
N VAL A 178 -2.26 4.52 -8.80
CA VAL A 178 -1.45 4.24 -7.61
C VAL A 178 -0.09 4.94 -7.67
N THR A 179 0.56 4.98 -8.83
CA THR A 179 1.83 5.72 -9.02
C THR A 179 1.70 7.20 -8.64
N LYS A 180 0.59 7.86 -9.05
CA LYS A 180 0.34 9.26 -8.68
C LYS A 180 0.11 9.43 -7.18
N ILE A 181 -0.56 8.47 -6.54
CA ILE A 181 -0.82 8.49 -5.10
C ILE A 181 0.49 8.29 -4.33
N VAL A 182 1.30 7.29 -4.68
CA VAL A 182 2.62 7.04 -4.10
C VAL A 182 3.51 8.28 -4.21
N LYS A 183 3.57 8.90 -5.41
CA LYS A 183 4.32 10.14 -5.63
C LYS A 183 3.83 11.26 -4.72
N LYS A 184 2.52 11.46 -4.63
CA LYS A 184 1.92 12.56 -3.85
C LYS A 184 2.08 12.38 -2.36
N MET A 185 1.86 11.16 -1.87
CA MET A 185 1.78 10.90 -0.42
C MET A 185 3.14 10.58 0.20
N LEU A 186 3.99 9.84 -0.49
CA LEU A 186 5.27 9.36 0.03
C LEU A 186 6.49 9.97 -0.66
N ASN A 187 6.33 10.65 -1.81
CA ASN A 187 7.43 11.12 -2.67
C ASN A 187 8.41 10.01 -3.09
N LYS A 188 7.93 8.76 -3.20
CA LYS A 188 8.73 7.54 -3.49
C LYS A 188 8.43 6.96 -4.87
N GLU A 189 8.18 7.79 -5.88
CA GLU A 189 7.88 7.32 -7.24
C GLU A 189 8.99 6.43 -7.82
N GLN A 190 10.26 6.76 -7.55
CA GLN A 190 11.41 6.00 -8.05
C GLN A 190 11.45 4.59 -7.44
N ASN A 191 11.30 4.48 -6.11
CA ASN A 191 11.27 3.20 -5.41
C ASN A 191 10.08 2.35 -5.88
N TYR A 192 8.91 2.96 -6.05
CA TYR A 192 7.74 2.28 -6.60
C TYR A 192 7.96 1.73 -8.01
N ARG A 193 8.65 2.48 -8.88
CA ARG A 193 8.99 2.01 -10.23
C ARG A 193 9.98 0.85 -10.21
N LEU A 194 10.96 0.88 -9.30
CA LEU A 194 11.90 -0.23 -9.10
C LEU A 194 11.15 -1.49 -8.62
N LEU A 195 10.36 -1.38 -7.56
CA LEU A 195 9.53 -2.49 -7.05
C LEU A 195 8.62 -3.05 -8.16
N SER A 196 8.00 -2.17 -8.94
CA SER A 196 7.16 -2.56 -10.07
C SER A 196 7.96 -3.29 -11.16
N GLY A 197 9.17 -2.84 -11.46
CA GLY A 197 10.08 -3.50 -12.40
C GLY A 197 10.42 -4.92 -12.00
N MET A 198 10.69 -5.15 -10.71
CA MET A 198 10.95 -6.49 -10.16
C MET A 198 9.72 -7.40 -10.25
N VAL A 199 8.56 -6.90 -9.83
CA VAL A 199 7.29 -7.67 -9.81
C VAL A 199 6.83 -8.05 -11.23
N HIS A 200 7.02 -7.16 -12.20
CA HIS A 200 6.66 -7.43 -13.60
C HIS A 200 7.78 -8.11 -14.41
N ALA A 201 8.83 -8.58 -13.72
CA ALA A 201 9.96 -9.30 -14.32
C ALA A 201 10.62 -8.52 -15.46
N HIS A 202 10.69 -7.18 -15.36
CA HIS A 202 11.39 -6.40 -16.38
C HIS A 202 12.88 -6.74 -16.40
N PRO A 203 13.48 -7.04 -17.57
CA PRO A 203 14.88 -7.49 -17.67
C PRO A 203 15.87 -6.57 -16.96
N TRP A 204 15.73 -5.24 -17.10
CA TRP A 204 16.61 -4.27 -16.44
C TRP A 204 16.60 -4.40 -14.90
N ALA A 205 15.42 -4.65 -14.30
CA ALA A 205 15.31 -4.78 -12.85
C ALA A 205 15.88 -6.12 -12.37
N LEU A 206 15.53 -7.22 -13.06
CA LEU A 206 16.03 -8.55 -12.72
C LEU A 206 17.54 -8.66 -12.81
N GLN A 207 18.15 -8.11 -13.87
CA GLN A 207 19.61 -8.14 -14.08
C GLN A 207 20.39 -7.38 -13.01
N HIS A 208 19.81 -6.30 -12.45
CA HIS A 208 20.49 -5.51 -11.43
C HIS A 208 20.23 -5.97 -10.00
N PHE A 209 19.05 -6.54 -9.71
CA PHE A 209 18.61 -6.77 -8.34
C PHE A 209 18.17 -8.21 -8.04
N GLY A 210 17.95 -9.05 -9.04
CA GLY A 210 17.38 -10.38 -8.90
C GLY A 210 18.24 -11.52 -9.36
N PHE A 211 19.28 -11.25 -10.19
CA PHE A 211 20.11 -12.28 -10.80
C PHE A 211 21.59 -11.87 -10.84
N ILE A 212 22.46 -12.87 -10.64
CA ILE A 212 23.91 -12.75 -10.87
C ILE A 212 24.30 -13.68 -12.01
N GLN A 213 25.10 -13.18 -12.94
CA GLN A 213 25.73 -14.01 -13.96
C GLN A 213 26.80 -14.90 -13.31
N THR A 214 26.64 -16.22 -13.37
CA THR A 214 27.50 -17.18 -12.66
C THR A 214 28.69 -17.68 -13.44
N HIS A 215 28.61 -17.63 -14.79
CA HIS A 215 29.69 -18.10 -15.63
C HIS A 215 30.06 -17.06 -16.69
N SER A 216 31.36 -16.88 -16.90
CA SER A 216 31.90 -16.04 -17.97
C SER A 216 31.78 -16.69 -19.36
N GLU A 217 31.56 -18.01 -19.41
CA GLU A 217 31.42 -18.75 -20.66
C GLU A 217 30.05 -18.49 -21.28
N GLN A 218 30.07 -18.12 -22.57
CA GLN A 218 28.85 -17.96 -23.33
C GLN A 218 28.37 -19.33 -23.77
N ILE A 219 27.10 -19.62 -23.49
CA ILE A 219 26.43 -20.78 -24.08
C ILE A 219 26.18 -20.44 -25.54
N ILE A 220 26.65 -21.30 -26.44
CA ILE A 220 26.34 -21.20 -27.87
C ILE A 220 25.32 -22.30 -28.16
N PHE A 221 24.08 -21.92 -28.44
CA PHE A 221 23.05 -22.84 -28.94
C PHE A 221 22.60 -22.33 -30.29
N GLU A 222 22.82 -23.12 -31.32
CA GLU A 222 22.45 -22.79 -32.73
C GLU A 222 22.81 -21.35 -33.16
N ASN A 223 24.03 -20.89 -32.85
CA ASN A 223 24.53 -19.54 -33.11
C ASN A 223 23.94 -18.42 -32.23
N VAL A 224 23.15 -18.74 -31.21
CA VAL A 224 22.68 -17.78 -30.20
C VAL A 224 23.62 -17.81 -29.00
N LYS A 225 24.16 -16.63 -28.65
CA LYS A 225 24.96 -16.46 -27.43
C LYS A 225 24.04 -16.24 -26.22
N GLY A 226 24.20 -17.06 -25.19
CA GLY A 226 23.45 -16.92 -23.92
C GLY A 226 24.44 -16.82 -22.75
N ALA A 227 23.89 -16.49 -21.57
CA ALA A 227 24.61 -16.52 -20.31
C ALA A 227 23.77 -17.22 -19.23
N TYR A 228 24.45 -17.86 -18.28
CA TYR A 228 23.79 -18.43 -17.10
C TYR A 228 23.61 -17.36 -16.03
N PHE A 229 22.41 -17.32 -15.44
CA PHE A 229 22.06 -16.44 -14.32
C PHE A 229 21.51 -17.28 -13.18
N GLU A 230 21.95 -16.98 -11.96
CA GLU A 230 21.35 -17.51 -10.73
C GLU A 230 20.53 -16.43 -10.03
N LYS A 231 19.46 -16.87 -9.37
CA LYS A 231 18.66 -15.98 -8.51
C LYS A 231 19.48 -15.55 -7.31
N HIS A 232 19.48 -14.26 -7.05
CA HIS A 232 20.25 -13.69 -5.95
C HIS A 232 19.50 -12.56 -5.28
N ILE A 233 19.70 -12.41 -3.96
CA ILE A 233 19.29 -11.23 -3.20
C ILE A 233 20.46 -10.79 -2.31
N THR A 234 20.84 -9.54 -2.39
CA THR A 234 21.93 -8.96 -1.58
C THR A 234 21.44 -8.51 -0.22
N LEU A 235 22.36 -8.36 0.74
CA LEU A 235 22.05 -7.75 2.04
C LEU A 235 21.51 -6.33 1.87
N ASP A 236 22.11 -5.53 0.99
CA ASP A 236 21.62 -4.18 0.69
C ASP A 236 20.19 -4.15 0.15
N SER A 237 19.85 -5.13 -0.73
CA SER A 237 18.47 -5.29 -1.19
C SER A 237 17.51 -5.62 -0.04
N ILE A 238 17.92 -6.53 0.87
CA ILE A 238 17.12 -6.88 2.04
C ILE A 238 16.94 -5.66 2.96
N ASN A 239 18.02 -4.95 3.26
CA ASN A 239 18.00 -3.76 4.09
C ASN A 239 17.13 -2.67 3.47
N PHE A 240 17.26 -2.42 2.17
CA PHE A 240 16.40 -1.49 1.43
C PHE A 240 14.92 -1.87 1.58
N LEU A 241 14.56 -3.15 1.37
CA LEU A 241 13.19 -3.63 1.46
C LEU A 241 12.63 -3.50 2.89
N CYS A 242 13.42 -3.81 3.90
CA CYS A 242 13.03 -3.65 5.31
C CYS A 242 12.80 -2.17 5.67
N VAL A 243 13.73 -1.28 5.30
CA VAL A 243 13.61 0.16 5.58
C VAL A 243 12.43 0.78 4.85
N GLU A 244 12.21 0.43 3.55
CA GLU A 244 11.04 0.91 2.80
C GLU A 244 9.73 0.49 3.47
N THR A 245 9.66 -0.75 3.97
CA THR A 245 8.48 -1.27 4.67
C THR A 245 8.22 -0.48 5.96
N ILE A 246 9.23 -0.32 6.82
CA ILE A 246 9.11 0.41 8.08
C ILE A 246 8.70 1.86 7.83
N GLN A 247 9.35 2.54 6.86
CA GLN A 247 9.07 3.95 6.58
C GLN A 247 7.67 4.18 6.02
N CYS A 248 7.20 3.36 5.05
CA CYS A 248 5.86 3.56 4.49
C CYS A 248 4.77 3.26 5.52
N MET A 249 4.95 2.27 6.37
CA MET A 249 4.05 1.98 7.49
C MET A 249 4.03 3.12 8.52
N PHE A 250 5.20 3.64 8.88
CA PHE A 250 5.31 4.78 9.79
C PHE A 250 4.54 6.01 9.28
N GLU A 251 4.72 6.37 8.00
CA GLU A 251 4.04 7.53 7.43
C GLU A 251 2.51 7.35 7.39
N ALA A 252 2.03 6.13 7.10
CA ALA A 252 0.61 5.83 7.13
C ALA A 252 0.03 5.90 8.55
N LEU A 253 0.70 5.31 9.53
CA LEU A 253 0.31 5.38 10.94
C LEU A 253 0.36 6.83 11.44
N LYS A 254 1.42 7.57 11.13
CA LYS A 254 1.55 8.98 11.52
C LYS A 254 0.37 9.81 11.04
N MET A 255 -0.04 9.65 9.79
CA MET A 255 -1.17 10.41 9.24
C MET A 255 -2.50 10.05 9.91
N ASN A 256 -2.70 8.77 10.26
CA ASN A 256 -3.84 8.33 11.04
C ASN A 256 -3.82 8.93 12.47
N PHE A 257 -2.67 8.89 13.15
CA PHE A 257 -2.50 9.44 14.49
C PHE A 257 -2.73 10.95 14.52
N ASP A 258 -2.16 11.69 13.57
CA ASP A 258 -2.36 13.14 13.43
C ASP A 258 -3.83 13.49 13.22
N LEU A 259 -4.55 12.72 12.40
CA LEU A 259 -5.98 12.94 12.12
C LEU A 259 -6.86 12.67 13.34
N PHE A 260 -6.56 11.59 14.09
CA PHE A 260 -7.33 11.15 15.25
C PHE A 260 -6.89 11.84 16.55
N GLY A 261 -5.78 12.59 16.53
CA GLY A 261 -5.22 13.29 17.68
C GLY A 261 -4.51 12.37 18.66
N TRP A 262 -4.07 11.19 18.25
CA TRP A 262 -3.35 10.23 19.08
C TRP A 262 -1.87 10.58 19.23
N ASP A 263 -1.23 10.12 20.32
CA ASP A 263 0.19 10.37 20.56
C ASP A 263 1.07 9.50 19.65
N ILE A 264 1.78 10.14 18.71
CA ILE A 264 2.67 9.48 17.75
C ILE A 264 4.02 9.07 18.35
N LYS A 265 4.42 9.57 19.52
CA LYS A 265 5.75 9.34 20.09
C LYS A 265 6.12 7.86 20.22
N PRO A 266 5.24 6.96 20.71
CA PRO A 266 5.57 5.53 20.79
C PRO A 266 5.88 4.92 19.41
N ILE A 267 5.14 5.31 18.38
CA ILE A 267 5.36 4.84 17.00
C ILE A 267 6.68 5.37 16.46
N ALA A 268 7.00 6.66 16.69
CA ALA A 268 8.24 7.25 16.24
C ALA A 268 9.47 6.60 16.91
N LEU A 269 9.38 6.27 18.21
CA LEU A 269 10.44 5.56 18.93
C LEU A 269 10.66 4.15 18.40
N ALA A 270 9.57 3.38 18.15
CA ALA A 270 9.64 2.05 17.56
C ALA A 270 10.27 2.10 16.15
N THR A 271 9.88 3.09 15.33
CA THR A 271 10.44 3.29 13.99
C THR A 271 11.94 3.56 14.05
N LYS A 272 12.37 4.51 14.91
CA LYS A 272 13.78 4.82 15.07
C LYS A 272 14.57 3.60 15.51
N SER A 273 14.11 2.90 16.54
CA SER A 273 14.77 1.69 17.06
C SER A 273 14.93 0.62 15.97
N ALA A 274 13.89 0.41 15.14
CA ALA A 274 13.93 -0.59 14.08
C ALA A 274 14.90 -0.19 12.94
N VAL A 275 14.89 1.08 12.51
CA VAL A 275 15.78 1.56 11.44
C VAL A 275 17.25 1.59 11.90
N ASP A 276 17.54 2.02 13.14
CA ASP A 276 18.89 2.07 13.69
C ASP A 276 19.53 0.66 13.83
N GLN A 277 18.71 -0.40 13.85
CA GLN A 277 19.20 -1.79 13.89
C GLN A 277 19.60 -2.32 12.51
N ILE A 278 19.09 -1.74 11.42
CA ILE A 278 19.41 -2.14 10.05
C ILE A 278 20.72 -1.46 9.65
N GLN A 279 21.74 -2.27 9.37
CA GLN A 279 23.08 -1.81 9.00
C GLN A 279 23.26 -1.89 7.48
N PHE A 280 23.59 -0.76 6.86
CA PHE A 280 24.08 -0.72 5.49
C PHE A 280 25.61 -0.88 5.50
N GLU A 281 26.15 -1.73 4.58
CA GLU A 281 27.59 -1.90 4.37
C GLU A 281 28.18 -0.74 3.58
#